data_df8e14826c05a604e02d93fafc41adac
#
_entry.id   df8e14826c05a604e02d93fafc41adac
#
_cell.length_a   1.000
_cell.length_b   1.000
_cell.length_c   1.000
_cell.angle_alpha   90.00
_cell.angle_beta   90.00
_cell.angle_gamma   90.00
#
_symmetry.space_group_name_H-M   'P 1'
#
loop_
_entity.id
_entity.type
_entity.pdbx_description
1 polymer ?
#
loop_
_entity_poly.entity_id
_entity_poly.type
_entity_poly.pdbx_seq_one_letter_code
_entity_poly.pdbx_strand_id
1 'polypeptide(L)'
;QVTDYLSALCQELADMGFDEILLDNAGYPYDGQVGVLATSENRPEDRTVPVSAFYARLAGELEAKGVCLSVCAYEDLAPGDEVYSGMTAGVLAQNVGRVWLDAGVSREHYEAILATGGFDNPAARIVSPAGAAGEGSWYR
;
A
#
# COMPACT_ATOMS: atom_id res chain seq x y z
N GLN A 1 -1.27 -17.55 7.92
CA GLN A 1 -2.69 -17.85 7.64
C GLN A 1 -3.38 -16.73 6.83
N VAL A 2 -3.45 -15.48 7.33
CA VAL A 2 -4.08 -14.37 6.55
C VAL A 2 -3.30 -14.09 5.28
N THR A 3 -1.98 -14.00 5.37
CA THR A 3 -1.10 -13.80 4.21
C THR A 3 -1.26 -14.91 3.17
N ASP A 4 -1.36 -16.17 3.58
CA ASP A 4 -1.53 -17.29 2.65
C ASP A 4 -2.88 -17.23 1.93
N TYR A 5 -3.93 -16.84 2.66
CA TYR A 5 -5.26 -16.66 2.07
C TYR A 5 -5.27 -15.52 1.04
N LEU A 6 -4.72 -14.36 1.40
CA LEU A 6 -4.66 -13.21 0.49
C LEU A 6 -3.75 -13.48 -0.71
N SER A 7 -2.64 -14.18 -0.52
CA SER A 7 -1.78 -14.62 -1.61
C SER A 7 -2.54 -15.51 -2.60
N ALA A 8 -3.26 -16.51 -2.10
CA ALA A 8 -4.05 -17.40 -2.97
C ALA A 8 -5.14 -16.62 -3.74
N LEU A 9 -5.84 -15.69 -3.08
CA LEU A 9 -6.84 -14.84 -3.71
C LEU A 9 -6.25 -13.94 -4.79
N CYS A 10 -5.12 -13.29 -4.51
CA CYS A 10 -4.43 -12.45 -5.48
C CYS A 10 -3.97 -13.26 -6.71
N GLN A 11 -3.48 -14.47 -6.50
CA GLN A 11 -3.08 -15.35 -7.60
C GLN A 11 -4.28 -15.78 -8.46
N GLU A 12 -5.43 -16.10 -7.84
CA GLU A 12 -6.66 -16.42 -8.55
C GLU A 12 -7.12 -15.23 -9.42
N LEU A 13 -7.13 -14.00 -8.87
CA LEU A 13 -7.45 -12.80 -9.63
C LEU A 13 -6.48 -12.56 -10.79
N ALA A 14 -5.18 -12.79 -10.58
CA ALA A 14 -4.19 -12.71 -11.65
C ALA A 14 -4.46 -13.74 -12.77
N ASP A 15 -4.84 -14.97 -12.41
CA ASP A 15 -5.19 -16.03 -13.38
C ASP A 15 -6.52 -15.73 -14.12
N MET A 16 -7.40 -14.92 -13.55
CA MET A 16 -8.59 -14.40 -14.21
C MET A 16 -8.29 -13.26 -15.21
N GLY A 17 -7.05 -12.77 -15.26
CA GLY A 17 -6.61 -11.76 -16.23
C GLY A 17 -6.66 -10.31 -15.74
N PHE A 18 -6.67 -10.09 -14.42
CA PHE A 18 -6.49 -8.73 -13.90
C PHE A 18 -5.02 -8.31 -14.01
N ASP A 19 -4.78 -7.09 -14.51
CA ASP A 19 -3.44 -6.54 -14.69
C ASP A 19 -2.90 -5.85 -13.43
N GLU A 20 -3.77 -5.53 -12.49
CA GLU A 20 -3.44 -4.83 -11.25
C GLU A 20 -4.32 -5.32 -10.10
N ILE A 21 -3.73 -5.54 -8.95
CA ILE A 21 -4.40 -5.85 -7.69
C ILE A 21 -4.18 -4.70 -6.72
N LEU A 22 -5.28 -4.07 -6.33
CA LEU A 22 -5.28 -2.96 -5.38
C LEU A 22 -5.62 -3.47 -3.98
N LEU A 23 -4.72 -3.29 -3.04
CA LEU A 23 -4.96 -3.57 -1.63
C LEU A 23 -5.48 -2.32 -0.93
N ASP A 24 -6.59 -2.49 -0.25
CA ASP A 24 -7.21 -1.49 0.59
C ASP A 24 -7.07 -1.89 2.07
N ASN A 25 -6.83 -0.92 2.96
CA ASN A 25 -6.62 -1.18 4.40
C ASN A 25 -5.56 -2.26 4.68
N ALA A 26 -4.46 -2.24 3.95
CA ALA A 26 -3.46 -3.30 3.96
C ALA A 26 -2.32 -3.11 4.97
N GLY A 27 -2.44 -2.15 5.87
CA GLY A 27 -1.57 -1.93 7.03
C GLY A 27 -2.15 -2.46 8.33
N TYR A 28 -1.41 -2.27 9.43
CA TYR A 28 -1.97 -2.52 10.76
C TYR A 28 -3.06 -1.50 11.09
N PRO A 29 -4.17 -1.94 11.66
CA PRO A 29 -5.21 -1.02 12.10
C PRO A 29 -4.69 -0.15 13.26
N TYR A 30 -4.97 1.13 13.23
CA TYR A 30 -4.58 2.10 14.25
C TYR A 30 -5.76 2.89 14.80
N ASP A 31 -6.92 2.78 14.18
CA ASP A 31 -8.16 3.45 14.61
C ASP A 31 -9.16 2.45 15.22
N GLY A 32 -10.09 2.96 16.03
CA GLY A 32 -11.11 2.17 16.71
C GLY A 32 -10.59 1.44 17.96
N GLN A 33 -11.24 0.33 18.31
CA GLN A 33 -10.91 -0.45 19.52
C GLN A 33 -9.75 -1.44 19.30
N VAL A 34 -8.70 -1.00 18.62
CA VAL A 34 -7.54 -1.85 18.28
C VAL A 34 -6.82 -2.43 19.53
N GLY A 35 -6.98 -1.80 20.70
CA GLY A 35 -6.46 -2.30 21.95
C GLY A 35 -7.03 -3.68 22.37
N VAL A 36 -8.25 -4.00 21.93
CA VAL A 36 -8.91 -5.29 22.22
C VAL A 36 -8.36 -6.41 21.33
N LEU A 37 -7.88 -6.07 20.12
CA LEU A 37 -7.30 -7.02 19.17
C LEU A 37 -5.84 -7.37 19.44
N ALA A 38 -5.22 -6.60 20.34
CA ALA A 38 -3.79 -6.70 20.59
C ALA A 38 -3.50 -7.56 21.81
N THR A 39 -3.32 -8.83 21.58
CA THR A 39 -2.47 -9.60 22.48
C THR A 39 -1.02 -9.22 22.23
N SER A 40 -0.20 -9.16 23.29
CA SER A 40 1.22 -8.80 23.20
C SER A 40 2.01 -9.61 22.16
N GLU A 41 1.55 -10.82 21.85
CA GLU A 41 2.15 -11.73 20.88
C GLU A 41 1.92 -11.31 19.41
N ASN A 42 0.92 -10.46 19.16
CA ASN A 42 0.54 -10.03 17.79
C ASN A 42 0.86 -8.56 17.49
N ARG A 43 1.61 -7.89 18.36
CA ARG A 43 2.05 -6.51 18.16
C ARG A 43 3.58 -6.46 18.11
N PRO A 44 4.19 -6.64 16.95
CA PRO A 44 5.62 -6.37 16.84
C PRO A 44 5.89 -4.90 17.18
N GLU A 45 7.01 -4.64 17.87
CA GLU A 45 7.46 -3.27 18.16
C GLU A 45 7.68 -2.48 16.88
N ASP A 46 8.20 -3.16 15.84
CA ASP A 46 8.35 -2.61 14.50
C ASP A 46 7.35 -3.28 13.54
N ARG A 47 6.33 -2.54 13.16
CA ARG A 47 5.28 -2.98 12.24
C ARG A 47 5.70 -2.93 10.77
N THR A 48 6.77 -2.23 10.47
CA THR A 48 7.26 -2.12 9.08
C THR A 48 7.78 -3.46 8.59
N VAL A 49 8.41 -4.25 9.45
CA VAL A 49 8.97 -5.56 9.09
C VAL A 49 7.91 -6.53 8.57
N PRO A 50 6.83 -6.84 9.33
CA PRO A 50 5.81 -7.76 8.84
C PRO A 50 5.00 -7.20 7.66
N VAL A 51 4.78 -5.88 7.59
CA VAL A 51 4.09 -5.25 6.45
C VAL A 51 4.94 -5.32 5.19
N SER A 52 6.24 -5.03 5.31
CA SER A 52 7.18 -5.17 4.20
C SER A 52 7.27 -6.61 3.70
N ALA A 53 7.36 -7.58 4.60
CA ALA A 53 7.38 -8.99 4.24
C ALA A 53 6.10 -9.45 3.54
N PHE A 54 4.94 -8.95 3.99
CA PHE A 54 3.65 -9.22 3.37
C PHE A 54 3.60 -8.67 1.94
N TYR A 55 3.95 -7.41 1.74
CA TYR A 55 3.97 -6.81 0.39
C TYR A 55 5.01 -7.44 -0.52
N ALA A 56 6.22 -7.69 -0.03
CA ALA A 56 7.28 -8.31 -0.82
C ALA A 56 6.86 -9.68 -1.35
N ARG A 57 6.18 -10.48 -0.53
CA ARG A 57 5.66 -11.77 -0.95
C ARG A 57 4.61 -11.63 -2.05
N LEU A 58 3.59 -10.81 -1.83
CA LEU A 58 2.52 -10.60 -2.83
C LEU A 58 3.07 -10.01 -4.12
N ALA A 59 3.93 -8.99 -4.02
CA ALA A 59 4.55 -8.36 -5.18
C ALA A 59 5.34 -9.37 -6.01
N GLY A 60 6.17 -10.20 -5.38
CA GLY A 60 6.96 -11.21 -6.09
C GLY A 60 6.10 -12.28 -6.77
N GLU A 61 5.02 -12.72 -6.11
CA GLU A 61 4.08 -13.69 -6.68
C GLU A 61 3.30 -13.11 -7.87
N LEU A 62 2.89 -11.84 -7.79
CA LEU A 62 2.16 -11.15 -8.85
C LEU A 62 3.06 -10.73 -10.02
N GLU A 63 4.27 -10.27 -9.74
CA GLU A 63 5.26 -9.90 -10.76
C GLU A 63 5.56 -11.09 -11.70
N ALA A 64 5.65 -12.30 -11.15
CA ALA A 64 5.85 -13.53 -11.93
C ALA A 64 4.71 -13.78 -12.95
N LYS A 65 3.54 -13.16 -12.75
CA LYS A 65 2.37 -13.21 -13.64
C LYS A 65 2.19 -11.94 -14.46
N GLY A 66 3.06 -10.94 -14.32
CA GLY A 66 2.96 -9.64 -14.99
C GLY A 66 1.90 -8.73 -14.40
N VAL A 67 1.47 -8.97 -13.16
CA VAL A 67 0.40 -8.22 -12.47
C VAL A 67 1.01 -7.22 -11.48
N CYS A 68 0.52 -5.99 -11.49
CA CYS A 68 0.96 -4.93 -10.59
C CYS A 68 0.31 -5.06 -9.22
N LEU A 69 1.10 -4.97 -8.14
CA LEU A 69 0.59 -4.77 -6.79
C LEU A 69 0.49 -3.28 -6.51
N SER A 70 -0.67 -2.83 -6.05
CA SER A 70 -0.94 -1.44 -5.68
C SER A 70 -1.59 -1.36 -4.31
N VAL A 71 -1.49 -0.20 -3.66
CA VAL A 71 -2.12 0.04 -2.36
C VAL A 71 -2.86 1.38 -2.34
N CYS A 72 -3.96 1.42 -1.57
CA CYS A 72 -4.60 2.69 -1.22
C CYS A 72 -3.80 3.42 -0.15
N ALA A 73 -3.61 4.73 -0.36
CA ALA A 73 -3.06 5.65 0.62
C ALA A 73 -4.17 6.59 1.10
N TYR A 74 -4.35 6.65 2.39
CA TYR A 74 -5.30 7.52 3.07
C TYR A 74 -4.57 8.75 3.61
N GLU A 75 -5.32 9.79 3.95
CA GLU A 75 -4.81 11.04 4.53
C GLU A 75 -3.93 10.80 5.77
N ASP A 76 -4.20 9.72 6.47
CA ASP A 76 -3.55 9.33 7.72
C ASP A 76 -2.13 8.74 7.55
N LEU A 77 -1.62 8.61 6.35
CA LEU A 77 -0.18 8.39 6.12
C LEU A 77 0.64 9.68 6.26
N ALA A 78 0.16 10.63 7.05
CA ALA A 78 0.93 11.80 7.44
C ALA A 78 2.22 11.35 8.17
N PRO A 79 3.32 12.11 8.04
CA PRO A 79 4.57 11.79 8.72
C PRO A 79 4.37 11.57 10.22
N GLY A 80 4.58 10.33 10.69
CA GLY A 80 4.36 9.92 12.08
C GLY A 80 3.29 8.83 12.25
N ASP A 81 2.22 8.81 11.45
CA ASP A 81 1.18 7.77 11.50
C ASP A 81 1.63 6.48 10.79
N GLU A 82 2.61 6.60 9.90
CA GLU A 82 3.28 5.49 9.23
C GLU A 82 3.79 4.42 10.20
N VAL A 83 4.23 4.85 11.37
CA VAL A 83 4.73 3.95 12.42
C VAL A 83 3.64 3.02 12.94
N TYR A 84 2.40 3.46 12.97
CA TYR A 84 1.28 2.68 13.47
C TYR A 84 0.74 1.69 12.46
N SER A 85 0.68 2.07 11.18
CA SER A 85 0.23 1.20 10.11
C SER A 85 1.33 0.25 9.60
N GLY A 86 2.60 0.63 9.76
CA GLY A 86 3.75 -0.05 9.15
C GLY A 86 3.93 0.23 7.65
N MET A 87 3.07 1.08 7.07
CA MET A 87 3.08 1.43 5.64
C MET A 87 3.94 2.67 5.40
N THR A 88 5.24 2.59 5.64
CA THR A 88 6.15 3.72 5.38
C THR A 88 6.38 3.92 3.88
N ALA A 89 6.76 5.13 3.48
CA ALA A 89 7.14 5.43 2.10
C ALA A 89 8.23 4.49 1.57
N GLY A 90 9.19 4.11 2.41
CA GLY A 90 10.23 3.14 2.05
C GLY A 90 9.69 1.73 1.80
N VAL A 91 8.75 1.27 2.63
CA VAL A 91 8.06 -0.04 2.44
C VAL A 91 7.27 -0.03 1.13
N LEU A 92 6.54 1.04 0.85
CA LEU A 92 5.80 1.18 -0.39
C LEU A 92 6.73 1.21 -1.60
N ALA A 93 7.80 2.04 -1.56
CA ALA A 93 8.73 2.18 -2.67
C ALA A 93 9.40 0.86 -3.07
N GLN A 94 9.68 0.00 -2.09
CA GLN A 94 10.34 -1.28 -2.32
C GLN A 94 9.41 -2.36 -2.89
N ASN A 95 8.12 -2.28 -2.62
CA ASN A 95 7.23 -3.42 -2.80
C ASN A 95 6.04 -3.17 -3.72
N VAL A 96 5.60 -1.92 -3.91
CA VAL A 96 4.38 -1.65 -4.69
C VAL A 96 4.66 -0.91 -5.99
N GLY A 97 3.88 -1.22 -7.02
CA GLY A 97 3.99 -0.58 -8.31
C GLY A 97 3.33 0.79 -8.36
N ARG A 98 2.17 0.94 -7.71
CA ARG A 98 1.39 2.20 -7.68
C ARG A 98 0.80 2.45 -6.31
N VAL A 99 0.57 3.73 -6.04
CA VAL A 99 -0.16 4.20 -4.85
C VAL A 99 -1.41 4.94 -5.32
N TRP A 100 -2.57 4.47 -4.88
CA TRP A 100 -3.86 5.07 -5.16
C TRP A 100 -4.23 6.00 -4.01
N LEU A 101 -4.45 7.26 -4.32
CA LEU A 101 -4.82 8.27 -3.32
C LEU A 101 -6.32 8.29 -3.12
N ASP A 102 -6.75 8.40 -1.87
CA ASP A 102 -8.15 8.65 -1.56
C ASP A 102 -8.54 10.11 -1.88
N ALA A 103 -9.85 10.34 -1.96
CA ALA A 103 -10.40 11.67 -2.19
C ALA A 103 -10.02 12.62 -1.03
N GLY A 104 -9.45 13.77 -1.37
CA GLY A 104 -8.99 14.74 -0.37
C GLY A 104 -7.51 14.64 -0.02
N VAL A 105 -6.82 13.59 -0.42
CA VAL A 105 -5.38 13.47 -0.24
C VAL A 105 -4.63 14.33 -1.24
N SER A 106 -3.68 15.13 -0.77
CA SER A 106 -2.86 15.97 -1.62
C SER A 106 -1.85 15.15 -2.42
N ARG A 107 -2.00 15.15 -3.73
CA ARG A 107 -1.07 14.49 -4.65
C ARG A 107 0.36 15.03 -4.48
N GLU A 108 0.52 16.35 -4.44
CA GLU A 108 1.84 16.99 -4.31
C GLU A 108 2.54 16.57 -3.01
N HIS A 109 1.78 16.46 -1.93
CA HIS A 109 2.30 15.99 -0.64
C HIS A 109 2.80 14.55 -0.75
N TYR A 110 2.02 13.66 -1.39
CA TYR A 110 2.42 12.27 -1.58
C TYR A 110 3.59 12.10 -2.53
N GLU A 111 3.69 12.88 -3.58
CA GLU A 111 4.86 12.88 -4.46
C GLU A 111 6.15 13.16 -3.69
N ALA A 112 6.12 14.14 -2.79
CA ALA A 112 7.27 14.47 -1.95
C ALA A 112 7.61 13.35 -0.95
N ILE A 113 6.61 12.75 -0.31
CA ILE A 113 6.80 11.62 0.64
C ILE A 113 7.40 10.42 -0.09
N LEU A 114 6.81 10.01 -1.22
CA LEU A 114 7.26 8.85 -1.97
C LEU A 114 8.66 9.04 -2.57
N ALA A 115 8.99 10.26 -3.02
CA ALA A 115 10.35 10.59 -3.46
C ALA A 115 11.36 10.39 -2.33
N THR A 116 11.03 10.82 -1.10
CA THR A 116 11.86 10.60 0.08
C THR A 116 12.01 9.12 0.42
N GLY A 117 10.97 8.32 0.18
CA GLY A 117 10.98 6.87 0.39
C GLY A 117 11.75 6.05 -0.66
N GLY A 118 12.21 6.69 -1.74
CA GLY A 118 13.01 6.04 -2.78
C GLY A 118 12.23 5.60 -4.01
N PHE A 119 11.01 6.12 -4.23
CA PHE A 119 10.30 5.91 -5.49
C PHE A 119 11.01 6.62 -6.64
N ASP A 120 11.27 5.87 -7.70
CA ASP A 120 11.66 6.44 -8.98
C ASP A 120 10.41 7.03 -9.66
N ASN A 121 10.47 8.32 -10.01
CA ASN A 121 9.37 9.05 -10.65
C ASN A 121 8.01 8.88 -9.94
N PRO A 122 7.85 9.40 -8.71
CA PRO A 122 6.64 9.20 -7.92
C PRO A 122 5.37 9.71 -8.62
N ALA A 123 5.46 10.78 -9.41
CA ALA A 123 4.34 11.32 -10.17
C ALA A 123 3.71 10.30 -11.14
N ALA A 124 4.52 9.45 -11.76
CA ALA A 124 4.03 8.42 -12.67
C ALA A 124 3.42 7.20 -11.93
N ARG A 125 3.70 7.08 -10.62
CA ARG A 125 3.27 5.92 -9.80
C ARG A 125 2.09 6.22 -8.89
N ILE A 126 1.59 7.44 -8.92
CA ILE A 126 0.41 7.86 -8.17
C ILE A 126 -0.81 7.82 -9.07
N VAL A 127 -1.88 7.23 -8.57
CA VAL A 127 -3.22 7.27 -9.16
C VAL A 127 -4.10 8.14 -8.28
N SER A 128 -4.72 9.16 -8.86
CA SER A 128 -5.55 10.13 -8.14
C SER A 128 -7.01 10.06 -8.60
N PRO A 129 -7.97 10.48 -7.75
CA PRO A 129 -9.36 10.61 -8.17
C PRO A 129 -9.51 11.58 -9.35
N ALA A 130 -10.47 11.33 -10.22
CA ALA A 130 -10.79 12.24 -11.32
C ALA A 130 -11.16 13.64 -10.80
N GLY A 131 -10.54 14.68 -11.37
CA GLY A 131 -10.75 16.07 -10.96
C GLY A 131 -9.68 16.62 -10.01
N ALA A 132 -8.78 15.81 -9.49
CA ALA A 132 -7.58 16.32 -8.82
C ALA A 132 -6.66 16.98 -9.85
N ALA A 133 -5.99 18.07 -9.48
CA ALA A 133 -5.03 18.73 -10.36
C ALA A 133 -3.72 17.93 -10.43
N GLY A 134 -3.11 17.82 -11.60
CA GLY A 134 -1.79 17.23 -11.77
C GLY A 134 -1.68 16.24 -12.93
N GLU A 135 -0.45 15.78 -13.17
CA GLU A 135 -0.13 14.71 -14.12
C GLU A 135 -0.26 13.35 -13.43
N GLY A 136 -0.60 12.31 -14.16
CA GLY A 136 -0.65 10.94 -13.67
C GLY A 136 -1.92 10.20 -14.07
N SER A 137 -2.12 9.05 -13.47
CA SER A 137 -3.30 8.22 -13.68
C SER A 137 -4.48 8.70 -12.84
N TRP A 138 -5.69 8.45 -13.34
CA TRP A 138 -6.95 8.91 -12.75
C TRP A 138 -7.95 7.78 -12.67
N TYR A 139 -8.80 7.79 -11.63
CA TYR A 139 -9.96 6.92 -11.51
C TYR A 139 -11.22 7.71 -11.15
N ARG A 140 -12.39 7.10 -11.32
CA ARG A 140 -13.71 7.68 -10.98
C ARG A 140 -14.40 6.83 -9.94
#